data_12489e4a527cd2f331b9b04bce39b69f
#
_entry.id   12489e4a527cd2f331b9b04bce39b69f
#
_cell.length_a   1.000
_cell.length_b   1.000
_cell.length_c   1.000
_cell.angle_alpha   90.00
_cell.angle_beta   90.00
_cell.angle_gamma   90.00
#
_symmetry.space_group_name_H-M   'P 1'
#
loop_
_entity.id
_entity.type
_entity.pdbx_description
1 polymer ?
#
loop_
_entity_poly.entity_id
_entity_poly.type
_entity_poly.pdbx_seq_one_letter_code
_entity_poly.pdbx_strand_id
1 'polypeptide(L)'
;MLKKKIKELESKYSGDKLKRRLERMNYKISKDASFEYLLKNKEAPNIGEIINTALRKIEKDNPQKFDGIFNNIDFNDSNKFGETKTRNAILKHLLEDFSDSELDLSPSALQNNDVMGDAYEYLISNFASDAGKKGGEFFTPPEVSTLIAKIVSDRTGVKIYDPTCGSGSLLIKVNKEIGRENCTIYGQEKNSQTFALCRMNMYLHEIGDEAKIEWGDTIKEPKFTDKGELRKFDVVVANPPFSLDKWGEEIALNDKYNRFEFGVPPKSKGDLAFLLHMINSMKENGITAVVMPHGVLFREAGEGFIREKIIENNLIDTIIGLPSNLFYGTSIPTCLIILKNNRKNKDIFFIDGSFEYYKDKRQNKLREEDISKILTAYRKRKDILKYCRAVSFEEIAENDYNLNIVRYIDTFEGYENVDLRISKEELKKLQIERVKLESEAEIIFDKIVI
;
A
#
# COMPACT_ATOMS: atom_id res chain seq x y z
N MET A 1 1.80 -8.88 29.88
CA MET A 1 2.20 -9.24 28.50
C MET A 1 3.42 -10.14 28.50
N LEU A 2 4.59 -9.65 28.89
CA LEU A 2 5.87 -10.35 28.82
C LEU A 2 5.84 -11.76 29.41
N LYS A 3 5.35 -11.94 30.67
CA LYS A 3 5.29 -13.25 31.34
C LYS A 3 4.44 -14.31 30.65
N LYS A 4 3.32 -13.93 30.00
CA LYS A 4 2.44 -14.87 29.30
C LYS A 4 3.07 -15.29 27.96
N LYS A 5 3.67 -14.33 27.25
CA LYS A 5 4.37 -14.56 25.98
C LYS A 5 5.67 -15.33 26.18
N ILE A 6 6.37 -15.12 27.30
CA ILE A 6 7.51 -15.95 27.71
C ILE A 6 7.08 -17.40 27.88
N LYS A 7 6.00 -17.68 28.60
CA LYS A 7 5.45 -19.05 28.76
C LYS A 7 5.03 -19.67 27.43
N GLU A 8 4.45 -18.89 26.53
CA GLU A 8 4.08 -19.37 25.19
C GLU A 8 5.33 -19.68 24.34
N LEU A 9 6.37 -18.87 24.42
CA LEU A 9 7.65 -19.16 23.75
C LEU A 9 8.35 -20.37 24.38
N GLU A 10 8.32 -20.50 25.69
CA GLU A 10 8.87 -21.67 26.41
C GLU A 10 8.14 -22.98 26.06
N SER A 11 6.84 -22.91 25.72
CA SER A 11 6.10 -24.07 25.27
C SER A 11 6.40 -24.46 23.79
N LYS A 12 6.81 -23.50 22.97
CA LYS A 12 7.04 -23.70 21.52
C LYS A 12 8.51 -23.89 21.15
N TYR A 13 9.44 -23.37 21.94
CA TYR A 13 10.87 -23.33 21.64
C TYR A 13 11.72 -23.72 22.85
N SER A 14 12.92 -24.27 22.58
CA SER A 14 13.91 -24.64 23.60
C SER A 14 15.32 -24.18 23.19
N GLY A 15 16.26 -24.15 24.16
CA GLY A 15 17.67 -23.84 23.93
C GLY A 15 17.94 -22.45 23.36
N ASP A 16 18.92 -22.33 22.47
CA ASP A 16 19.35 -21.06 21.90
C ASP A 16 18.25 -20.34 21.09
N LYS A 17 17.32 -21.08 20.51
CA LYS A 17 16.20 -20.50 19.76
C LYS A 17 15.22 -19.78 20.69
N LEU A 18 14.94 -20.36 21.85
CA LEU A 18 14.14 -19.72 22.90
C LEU A 18 14.87 -18.49 23.45
N LYS A 19 16.14 -18.63 23.80
CA LYS A 19 16.96 -17.55 24.34
C LYS A 19 16.99 -16.32 23.42
N ARG A 20 17.25 -16.51 22.11
CA ARG A 20 17.23 -15.41 21.11
C ARG A 20 15.86 -14.74 21.03
N ARG A 21 14.76 -15.51 21.11
CA ARG A 21 13.40 -14.95 21.05
C ARG A 21 13.04 -14.17 22.33
N LEU A 22 13.49 -14.64 23.50
CA LEU A 22 13.32 -13.92 24.76
C LEU A 22 14.15 -12.62 24.79
N GLU A 23 15.37 -12.64 24.29
CA GLU A 23 16.22 -11.44 24.16
C GLU A 23 15.60 -10.39 23.24
N ARG A 24 14.95 -10.81 22.15
CA ARG A 24 14.23 -9.92 21.21
C ARG A 24 13.02 -9.21 21.83
N MET A 25 12.37 -9.82 22.82
CA MET A 25 11.19 -9.25 23.48
C MET A 25 11.52 -8.24 24.59
N ASN A 26 12.77 -8.14 25.03
CA ASN A 26 13.16 -7.25 26.11
C ASN A 26 13.38 -5.81 25.60
N TYR A 27 12.43 -4.94 25.90
CA TYR A 27 12.61 -3.49 25.80
C TYR A 27 13.11 -2.95 27.13
N LYS A 28 14.17 -2.16 27.08
CA LYS A 28 14.67 -1.44 28.25
C LYS A 28 13.96 -0.08 28.31
N ILE A 29 13.09 0.10 29.28
CA ILE A 29 12.44 1.37 29.57
C ILE A 29 12.83 1.77 30.99
N SER A 30 13.60 2.84 31.13
CA SER A 30 13.97 3.40 32.41
C SER A 30 12.76 4.07 33.07
N LYS A 31 12.79 4.20 34.42
CA LYS A 31 11.67 4.75 35.18
C LYS A 31 11.26 6.15 34.74
N ASP A 32 12.22 6.99 34.37
CA ASP A 32 12.07 8.37 33.90
C ASP A 32 11.75 8.49 32.40
N ALA A 33 11.61 7.36 31.69
CA ALA A 33 11.09 7.28 30.33
C ALA A 33 9.81 6.43 30.25
N SER A 34 9.25 6.02 31.39
CA SER A 34 8.01 5.25 31.46
C SER A 34 6.79 6.17 31.23
N PHE A 35 5.70 5.60 30.73
CA PHE A 35 4.43 6.32 30.57
C PHE A 35 3.90 6.86 31.90
N GLU A 36 4.05 6.11 32.99
CA GLU A 36 3.68 6.53 34.33
C GLU A 36 4.44 7.79 34.78
N TYR A 37 5.72 7.91 34.42
CA TYR A 37 6.52 9.11 34.69
C TYR A 37 6.02 10.30 33.90
N LEU A 38 5.72 10.10 32.60
CA LEU A 38 5.16 11.15 31.75
C LEU A 38 3.80 11.63 32.26
N LEU A 39 2.92 10.71 32.63
CA LEU A 39 1.61 11.03 33.18
C LEU A 39 1.69 11.81 34.51
N LYS A 40 2.61 11.46 35.39
CA LYS A 40 2.88 12.21 36.60
C LYS A 40 3.32 13.64 36.36
N ASN A 41 4.02 13.88 35.27
CA ASN A 41 4.57 15.20 34.90
C ASN A 41 3.70 15.93 33.85
N LYS A 42 2.47 15.49 33.58
CA LYS A 42 1.61 16.08 32.54
C LYS A 42 1.31 17.56 32.70
N GLU A 43 1.37 18.09 33.92
CA GLU A 43 1.17 19.53 34.24
C GLU A 43 2.48 20.33 34.20
N ALA A 44 3.63 19.71 33.91
CA ALA A 44 4.90 20.40 33.90
C ALA A 44 4.97 21.45 32.78
N PRO A 45 5.47 22.66 33.04
CA PRO A 45 5.55 23.71 32.01
C PRO A 45 6.45 23.34 30.81
N ASN A 46 7.34 22.38 30.98
CA ASN A 46 8.25 21.84 29.97
C ASN A 46 7.90 20.39 29.56
N ILE A 47 6.63 20.00 29.58
CA ILE A 47 6.19 18.64 29.28
C ILE A 47 6.69 18.14 27.91
N GLY A 48 6.74 18.99 26.89
CA GLY A 48 7.27 18.61 25.57
C GLY A 48 8.74 18.18 25.62
N GLU A 49 9.59 18.86 26.41
CA GLU A 49 10.99 18.46 26.60
C GLU A 49 11.12 17.14 27.40
N ILE A 50 10.24 16.94 28.38
CA ILE A 50 10.20 15.70 29.15
C ILE A 50 9.88 14.52 28.24
N ILE A 51 8.88 14.67 27.33
CA ILE A 51 8.52 13.62 26.36
C ILE A 51 9.69 13.38 25.40
N ASN A 52 10.26 14.44 24.82
CA ASN A 52 11.41 14.32 23.90
C ASN A 52 12.60 13.59 24.56
N THR A 53 12.88 13.89 25.82
CA THR A 53 13.95 13.26 26.58
C THR A 53 13.67 11.79 26.85
N ALA A 54 12.41 11.45 27.17
CA ALA A 54 11.99 10.07 27.38
C ALA A 54 12.15 9.22 26.10
N LEU A 55 11.72 9.75 24.95
CA LEU A 55 11.86 9.07 23.65
C LEU A 55 13.33 8.85 23.27
N ARG A 56 14.17 9.88 23.39
CA ARG A 56 15.63 9.76 23.15
C ARG A 56 16.27 8.72 24.06
N LYS A 57 15.80 8.60 25.30
CA LYS A 57 16.31 7.62 26.23
C LYS A 57 15.87 6.20 25.87
N ILE A 58 14.61 6.01 25.49
CA ILE A 58 14.11 4.72 24.96
C ILE A 58 14.94 4.27 23.76
N GLU A 59 15.25 5.17 22.84
CA GLU A 59 16.08 4.90 21.66
C GLU A 59 17.50 4.51 22.06
N LYS A 60 18.13 5.29 22.95
CA LYS A 60 19.49 5.03 23.46
C LYS A 60 19.60 3.69 24.20
N ASP A 61 18.58 3.32 24.96
CA ASP A 61 18.56 2.08 25.72
C ASP A 61 18.27 0.84 24.84
N ASN A 62 17.73 1.06 23.61
CA ASN A 62 17.37 0.02 22.66
C ASN A 62 17.85 0.33 21.22
N PRO A 63 19.15 0.59 20.99
CA PRO A 63 19.64 1.11 19.71
C PRO A 63 19.38 0.14 18.54
N GLN A 64 19.46 -1.17 18.78
CA GLN A 64 19.20 -2.17 17.73
C GLN A 64 17.74 -2.15 17.21
N LYS A 65 16.81 -1.62 18.01
CA LYS A 65 15.37 -1.62 17.71
C LYS A 65 14.90 -0.26 17.24
N PHE A 66 15.30 0.81 17.92
CA PHE A 66 14.67 2.13 17.78
C PHE A 66 15.61 3.20 17.21
N ASP A 67 16.84 2.86 16.81
CA ASP A 67 17.78 3.83 16.22
C ASP A 67 17.15 4.58 15.05
N GLY A 68 17.11 5.92 15.12
CA GLY A 68 16.56 6.81 14.12
C GLY A 68 15.03 6.94 14.08
N ILE A 69 14.28 6.17 14.89
CA ILE A 69 12.81 6.20 14.85
C ILE A 69 12.25 7.54 15.37
N PHE A 70 12.86 8.11 16.41
CA PHE A 70 12.35 9.33 17.04
C PHE A 70 13.09 10.61 16.61
N ASN A 71 14.06 10.53 15.70
CA ASN A 71 14.90 11.68 15.30
C ASN A 71 14.13 12.89 14.76
N ASN A 72 12.98 12.65 14.11
CA ASN A 72 12.16 13.71 13.50
C ASN A 72 10.94 14.09 14.35
N ILE A 73 10.89 13.63 15.61
CA ILE A 73 9.80 13.93 16.53
C ILE A 73 10.28 14.98 17.53
N ASP A 74 9.63 16.14 17.50
CA ASP A 74 9.86 17.22 18.48
C ASP A 74 8.52 17.73 19.01
N PHE A 75 8.24 17.43 20.26
CA PHE A 75 7.05 17.87 20.96
C PHE A 75 7.15 19.34 21.42
N ASN A 76 8.27 20.03 21.14
CA ASN A 76 8.42 21.46 21.34
C ASN A 76 8.25 22.28 20.06
N ASP A 77 8.01 21.63 18.90
CA ASP A 77 7.84 22.32 17.63
C ASP A 77 6.58 23.21 17.63
N SER A 78 6.78 24.53 17.70
CA SER A 78 5.70 25.53 17.72
C SER A 78 4.90 25.57 16.39
N ASN A 79 5.50 25.17 15.28
CA ASN A 79 4.80 25.10 13.99
C ASN A 79 3.77 23.97 13.96
N LYS A 80 4.01 22.91 14.72
CA LYS A 80 3.10 21.73 14.79
C LYS A 80 2.09 21.84 15.93
N PHE A 81 2.51 22.33 17.09
CA PHE A 81 1.71 22.31 18.32
C PHE A 81 1.27 23.69 18.80
N GLY A 82 1.69 24.77 18.11
CA GLY A 82 1.40 26.13 18.53
C GLY A 82 2.23 26.61 19.71
N GLU A 83 1.80 27.72 20.32
CA GLU A 83 2.45 28.34 21.45
C GLU A 83 2.47 27.42 22.69
N THR A 84 3.40 27.68 23.62
CA THR A 84 3.65 26.83 24.81
C THR A 84 2.39 26.43 25.57
N LYS A 85 1.44 27.38 25.76
CA LYS A 85 0.20 27.09 26.51
C LYS A 85 -0.69 26.10 25.74
N THR A 86 -0.88 26.30 24.45
CA THR A 86 -1.68 25.42 23.59
C THR A 86 -1.02 24.06 23.47
N ARG A 87 0.28 24.01 23.21
CA ARG A 87 1.08 22.78 23.15
C ARG A 87 0.95 21.95 24.41
N ASN A 88 1.17 22.58 25.59
CA ASN A 88 1.09 21.85 26.84
C ASN A 88 -0.33 21.30 27.12
N ALA A 89 -1.38 22.04 26.74
CA ALA A 89 -2.75 21.55 26.84
C ALA A 89 -2.97 20.30 25.95
N ILE A 90 -2.50 20.33 24.69
CA ILE A 90 -2.59 19.18 23.76
C ILE A 90 -1.85 17.97 24.32
N LEU A 91 -0.60 18.16 24.78
CA LEU A 91 0.20 17.05 25.31
C LEU A 91 -0.38 16.48 26.60
N LYS A 92 -0.94 17.31 27.48
CA LYS A 92 -1.67 16.88 28.66
C LYS A 92 -2.86 16.00 28.26
N HIS A 93 -3.74 16.48 27.39
CA HIS A 93 -4.89 15.71 26.92
C HIS A 93 -4.47 14.38 26.28
N LEU A 94 -3.42 14.39 25.44
CA LEU A 94 -2.88 13.16 24.85
C LEU A 94 -2.49 12.12 25.92
N LEU A 95 -1.79 12.55 26.99
CA LEU A 95 -1.41 11.66 28.07
C LEU A 95 -2.62 11.17 28.89
N GLU A 96 -3.64 12.01 29.06
CA GLU A 96 -4.89 11.66 29.72
C GLU A 96 -5.69 10.65 28.91
N ASP A 97 -5.85 10.84 27.59
CA ASP A 97 -6.54 9.92 26.70
C ASP A 97 -5.90 8.52 26.71
N PHE A 98 -4.57 8.45 26.68
CA PHE A 98 -3.85 7.17 26.77
C PHE A 98 -3.88 6.54 28.18
N SER A 99 -4.33 7.27 29.19
CA SER A 99 -4.50 6.78 30.58
C SER A 99 -5.95 6.40 30.90
N ASP A 100 -6.86 6.62 29.96
CA ASP A 100 -8.28 6.30 30.16
C ASP A 100 -8.49 4.80 30.40
N SER A 101 -9.37 4.49 31.36
CA SER A 101 -9.70 3.11 31.71
C SER A 101 -10.41 2.35 30.59
N GLU A 102 -11.06 3.06 29.65
CA GLU A 102 -11.69 2.46 28.46
C GLU A 102 -10.63 1.99 27.45
N LEU A 103 -9.44 2.62 27.45
CA LEU A 103 -8.30 2.22 26.63
C LEU A 103 -7.43 1.19 27.34
N ASP A 104 -7.98 0.02 27.62
CA ASP A 104 -7.21 -1.08 28.25
C ASP A 104 -6.31 -1.77 27.21
N LEU A 105 -5.04 -1.36 27.17
CA LEU A 105 -3.99 -1.98 26.35
C LEU A 105 -3.32 -3.17 27.04
N SER A 106 -3.92 -3.70 28.11
CA SER A 106 -3.37 -4.87 28.80
C SER A 106 -3.45 -6.14 27.94
N PRO A 107 -2.56 -7.10 28.14
CA PRO A 107 -2.59 -8.37 27.39
C PRO A 107 -3.90 -9.14 27.52
N SER A 108 -4.58 -8.98 28.65
CA SER A 108 -5.87 -9.62 28.91
C SER A 108 -7.00 -9.01 28.09
N ALA A 109 -6.99 -7.70 27.89
CA ALA A 109 -7.94 -6.99 27.05
C ALA A 109 -7.69 -7.24 25.55
N LEU A 110 -6.43 -7.29 25.14
CA LEU A 110 -6.03 -7.47 23.75
C LEU A 110 -6.20 -8.91 23.20
N GLN A 111 -6.49 -9.88 24.06
CA GLN A 111 -6.82 -11.29 23.71
C GLN A 111 -5.95 -11.96 22.63
N ASN A 112 -4.67 -11.66 22.54
CA ASN A 112 -3.74 -12.11 21.49
C ASN A 112 -4.06 -11.63 20.05
N ASN A 113 -4.96 -10.68 19.86
CA ASN A 113 -5.20 -10.05 18.57
C ASN A 113 -4.15 -8.98 18.33
N ASP A 114 -3.87 -8.69 17.06
CA ASP A 114 -2.91 -7.67 16.61
C ASP A 114 -3.50 -6.23 16.74
N VAL A 115 -4.20 -5.98 17.86
CA VAL A 115 -5.00 -4.76 18.05
C VAL A 115 -4.14 -3.51 17.99
N MET A 116 -2.91 -3.56 18.54
CA MET A 116 -2.02 -2.40 18.52
C MET A 116 -1.56 -2.06 17.10
N GLY A 117 -1.21 -3.07 16.31
CA GLY A 117 -0.85 -2.91 14.93
C GLY A 117 -2.04 -2.42 14.09
N ASP A 118 -3.20 -3.04 14.25
CA ASP A 118 -4.43 -2.67 13.51
C ASP A 118 -4.86 -1.23 13.87
N ALA A 119 -4.77 -0.81 15.15
CA ALA A 119 -5.06 0.56 15.58
C ALA A 119 -4.05 1.56 14.97
N TYR A 120 -2.79 1.20 14.89
CA TYR A 120 -1.78 2.05 14.27
C TYR A 120 -1.99 2.18 12.76
N GLU A 121 -2.32 1.10 12.06
CA GLU A 121 -2.70 1.16 10.64
C GLU A 121 -3.94 2.02 10.40
N TYR A 122 -4.94 1.96 11.29
CA TYR A 122 -6.11 2.83 11.24
C TYR A 122 -5.73 4.32 11.36
N LEU A 123 -4.84 4.68 12.30
CA LEU A 123 -4.34 6.04 12.43
C LEU A 123 -3.56 6.49 11.18
N ILE A 124 -2.68 5.64 10.63
CA ILE A 124 -1.95 5.92 9.39
C ILE A 124 -2.93 6.16 8.23
N SER A 125 -3.98 5.37 8.11
CA SER A 125 -4.98 5.50 7.04
C SER A 125 -5.73 6.84 7.13
N ASN A 126 -6.07 7.30 8.34
CA ASN A 126 -6.69 8.60 8.56
C ASN A 126 -5.73 9.74 8.19
N PHE A 127 -4.46 9.67 8.60
CA PHE A 127 -3.46 10.66 8.19
C PHE A 127 -3.24 10.69 6.68
N ALA A 128 -3.28 9.53 6.02
CA ALA A 128 -3.21 9.45 4.56
C ALA A 128 -4.40 10.13 3.89
N SER A 129 -5.60 9.94 4.42
CA SER A 129 -6.82 10.60 3.95
C SER A 129 -6.72 12.13 4.06
N ASP A 130 -6.22 12.64 5.17
CA ASP A 130 -6.10 14.08 5.43
C ASP A 130 -4.94 14.72 4.64
N ALA A 131 -3.88 13.98 4.33
CA ALA A 131 -2.73 14.43 3.57
C ALA A 131 -3.02 14.66 2.07
N GLY A 132 -4.19 14.31 1.57
CA GLY A 132 -4.63 14.50 0.19
C GLY A 132 -3.72 13.77 -0.81
N LYS A 133 -3.20 14.49 -1.85
CA LYS A 133 -2.38 13.88 -2.92
C LYS A 133 -1.15 13.11 -2.43
N LYS A 134 -0.58 13.50 -1.29
CA LYS A 134 0.57 12.80 -0.70
C LYS A 134 0.17 11.55 0.07
N GLY A 135 -1.10 11.37 0.42
CA GLY A 135 -1.56 10.23 1.19
C GLY A 135 -1.37 8.91 0.45
N GLY A 136 -1.68 8.87 -0.85
CA GLY A 136 -1.50 7.68 -1.68
C GLY A 136 -0.05 7.25 -1.91
N GLU A 137 0.93 8.14 -1.67
CA GLU A 137 2.35 7.84 -1.84
C GLU A 137 2.93 7.05 -0.66
N PHE A 138 2.31 7.07 0.52
CA PHE A 138 2.83 6.36 1.69
C PHE A 138 1.89 5.31 2.29
N PHE A 139 0.66 5.19 1.78
CA PHE A 139 -0.30 4.21 2.27
C PHE A 139 -1.07 3.55 1.13
N THR A 140 -0.99 2.22 1.06
CA THR A 140 -1.75 1.41 0.10
C THR A 140 -3.08 0.99 0.73
N PRO A 141 -4.22 1.15 0.04
CA PRO A 141 -5.52 0.70 0.55
C PRO A 141 -5.49 -0.76 1.03
N PRO A 142 -6.06 -1.08 2.20
CA PRO A 142 -5.96 -2.41 2.81
C PRO A 142 -6.46 -3.54 1.91
N GLU A 143 -7.51 -3.27 1.13
CA GLU A 143 -8.10 -4.22 0.18
C GLU A 143 -7.16 -4.52 -0.99
N VAL A 144 -6.43 -3.50 -1.51
CA VAL A 144 -5.43 -3.69 -2.56
C VAL A 144 -4.23 -4.48 -2.02
N SER A 145 -3.77 -4.13 -0.81
CA SER A 145 -2.72 -4.87 -0.11
C SER A 145 -3.11 -6.33 0.13
N THR A 146 -4.39 -6.58 0.46
CA THR A 146 -4.93 -7.94 0.64
C THR A 146 -4.95 -8.72 -0.69
N LEU A 147 -5.37 -8.09 -1.78
CA LEU A 147 -5.35 -8.71 -3.11
C LEU A 147 -3.92 -9.09 -3.51
N ILE A 148 -2.96 -8.17 -3.39
CA ILE A 148 -1.55 -8.42 -3.69
C ILE A 148 -1.03 -9.57 -2.82
N ALA A 149 -1.25 -9.51 -1.51
CA ALA A 149 -0.79 -10.53 -0.58
C ALA A 149 -1.30 -11.92 -0.95
N LYS A 150 -2.58 -12.05 -1.28
CA LYS A 150 -3.19 -13.33 -1.69
C LYS A 150 -2.69 -13.84 -3.06
N ILE A 151 -2.28 -12.93 -3.97
CA ILE A 151 -1.67 -13.31 -5.27
C ILE A 151 -0.28 -13.90 -5.07
N VAL A 152 0.52 -13.38 -4.12
CA VAL A 152 1.92 -13.78 -3.94
C VAL A 152 2.12 -14.82 -2.83
N SER A 153 1.06 -15.26 -2.15
CA SER A 153 1.12 -16.06 -0.91
C SER A 153 1.48 -17.54 -1.07
N ASP A 154 1.36 -18.12 -2.27
CA ASP A 154 1.58 -19.56 -2.51
C ASP A 154 3.07 -19.95 -2.39
N ARG A 155 3.77 -19.44 -1.35
CA ARG A 155 5.22 -19.61 -1.16
C ARG A 155 5.57 -19.68 0.33
N THR A 156 6.65 -20.38 0.66
CA THR A 156 7.17 -20.48 2.03
C THR A 156 8.69 -20.31 2.05
N GLY A 157 9.26 -19.87 3.17
CA GLY A 157 10.71 -19.70 3.31
C GLY A 157 11.28 -18.56 2.47
N VAL A 158 10.49 -17.51 2.21
CA VAL A 158 10.77 -16.49 1.21
C VAL A 158 11.35 -15.18 1.78
N LYS A 159 12.09 -14.47 0.94
CA LYS A 159 12.49 -13.08 1.16
C LYS A 159 11.54 -12.17 0.40
N ILE A 160 10.85 -11.28 1.11
CA ILE A 160 9.91 -10.31 0.57
C ILE A 160 10.61 -8.95 0.50
N TYR A 161 10.43 -8.22 -0.58
CA TYR A 161 11.02 -6.90 -0.76
C TYR A 161 10.01 -5.88 -1.30
N ASP A 162 10.04 -4.69 -0.71
CA ASP A 162 9.33 -3.51 -1.23
C ASP A 162 10.32 -2.35 -1.35
N PRO A 163 10.65 -1.90 -2.59
CA PRO A 163 11.57 -0.79 -2.83
C PRO A 163 11.05 0.59 -2.45
N THR A 164 9.75 0.73 -2.16
CA THR A 164 9.06 1.97 -1.83
C THR A 164 8.03 1.74 -0.73
N CYS A 165 8.50 1.15 0.38
CA CYS A 165 7.64 0.48 1.34
C CYS A 165 6.65 1.40 2.11
N GLY A 166 6.80 2.71 2.01
CA GLY A 166 5.90 3.64 2.66
C GLY A 166 5.79 3.37 4.16
N SER A 167 4.57 3.23 4.66
CA SER A 167 4.28 2.85 6.06
C SER A 167 4.55 1.37 6.38
N GLY A 168 4.89 0.54 5.38
CA GLY A 168 5.10 -0.89 5.52
C GLY A 168 3.84 -1.75 5.52
N SER A 169 2.65 -1.17 5.40
CA SER A 169 1.37 -1.88 5.47
C SER A 169 1.25 -3.01 4.44
N LEU A 170 1.74 -2.80 3.20
CA LEU A 170 1.77 -3.85 2.18
C LEU A 170 2.66 -5.04 2.60
N LEU A 171 3.88 -4.77 3.10
CA LEU A 171 4.80 -5.79 3.58
C LEU A 171 4.21 -6.60 4.76
N ILE A 172 3.56 -5.91 5.70
CA ILE A 172 2.88 -6.55 6.84
C ILE A 172 1.78 -7.48 6.36
N LYS A 173 0.96 -7.02 5.40
CA LYS A 173 -0.14 -7.82 4.85
C LYS A 173 0.38 -9.07 4.12
N VAL A 174 1.43 -8.93 3.29
CA VAL A 174 2.08 -10.06 2.61
C VAL A 174 2.69 -11.04 3.61
N ASN A 175 3.38 -10.54 4.64
CA ASN A 175 3.95 -11.36 5.70
C ASN A 175 2.88 -12.15 6.47
N LYS A 176 1.74 -11.52 6.77
CA LYS A 176 0.61 -12.14 7.47
C LYS A 176 -0.01 -13.28 6.63
N GLU A 177 -0.16 -13.08 5.33
CA GLU A 177 -0.77 -14.04 4.42
C GLU A 177 0.15 -15.25 4.15
N ILE A 178 1.47 -15.04 3.97
CA ILE A 178 2.45 -16.14 3.79
C ILE A 178 2.70 -16.91 5.09
N GLY A 179 2.53 -16.23 6.24
CA GLY A 179 2.83 -16.78 7.56
C GLY A 179 4.14 -16.23 8.13
N ARG A 180 4.03 -15.54 9.26
CA ARG A 180 5.08 -14.73 9.91
C ARG A 180 6.42 -15.46 10.12
N GLU A 181 6.40 -16.76 10.35
CA GLU A 181 7.61 -17.56 10.62
C GLU A 181 8.36 -17.96 9.35
N ASN A 182 7.75 -17.77 8.18
CA ASN A 182 8.22 -18.31 6.91
C ASN A 182 8.85 -17.26 5.99
N CYS A 183 9.04 -16.02 6.45
CA CYS A 183 9.58 -14.98 5.60
C CYS A 183 10.53 -14.03 6.34
N THR A 184 11.39 -13.39 5.55
CA THR A 184 12.22 -12.25 5.97
C THR A 184 11.81 -11.05 5.12
N ILE A 185 11.56 -9.93 5.77
CA ILE A 185 11.05 -8.70 5.16
C ILE A 185 12.21 -7.74 4.88
N TYR A 186 12.16 -7.12 3.71
CA TYR A 186 13.06 -6.06 3.30
C TYR A 186 12.23 -4.90 2.75
N GLY A 187 12.52 -3.69 3.19
CA GLY A 187 11.84 -2.48 2.71
C GLY A 187 12.81 -1.32 2.58
N GLN A 188 12.62 -0.48 1.59
CA GLN A 188 13.36 0.77 1.47
C GLN A 188 12.40 1.94 1.32
N GLU A 189 12.66 3.02 2.06
CA GLU A 189 11.82 4.22 2.06
C GLU A 189 12.69 5.47 2.01
N LYS A 190 12.34 6.39 1.09
CA LYS A 190 13.10 7.62 0.87
C LYS A 190 12.78 8.71 1.90
N ASN A 191 11.52 8.82 2.31
CA ASN A 191 11.09 9.82 3.27
C ASN A 191 11.43 9.38 4.69
N SER A 192 12.23 10.17 5.41
CA SER A 192 12.69 9.83 6.76
C SER A 192 11.56 9.70 7.79
N GLN A 193 10.49 10.49 7.67
CA GLN A 193 9.33 10.40 8.57
C GLN A 193 8.53 9.13 8.29
N THR A 194 8.28 8.83 7.02
CA THR A 194 7.58 7.61 6.61
C THR A 194 8.39 6.35 6.94
N PHE A 195 9.72 6.41 6.81
CA PHE A 195 10.64 5.35 7.27
C PHE A 195 10.48 5.07 8.77
N ALA A 196 10.43 6.12 9.61
CA ALA A 196 10.22 5.97 11.05
C ALA A 196 8.85 5.36 11.36
N LEU A 197 7.79 5.80 10.66
CA LEU A 197 6.45 5.20 10.75
C LEU A 197 6.46 3.71 10.36
N CYS A 198 7.13 3.36 9.27
CA CYS A 198 7.28 1.98 8.83
C CYS A 198 7.94 1.10 9.90
N ARG A 199 9.07 1.54 10.44
CA ARG A 199 9.76 0.80 11.50
C ARG A 199 8.91 0.63 12.74
N MET A 200 8.21 1.68 13.17
CA MET A 200 7.28 1.59 14.29
C MET A 200 6.16 0.59 13.99
N ASN A 201 5.58 0.62 12.80
CA ASN A 201 4.55 -0.30 12.34
C ASN A 201 5.02 -1.76 12.42
N MET A 202 6.24 -2.05 11.95
CA MET A 202 6.83 -3.40 12.06
C MET A 202 6.95 -3.87 13.52
N TYR A 203 7.33 -2.99 14.44
CA TYR A 203 7.42 -3.35 15.87
C TYR A 203 6.06 -3.55 16.52
N LEU A 204 5.07 -2.74 16.19
CA LEU A 204 3.70 -2.89 16.71
C LEU A 204 3.04 -4.19 16.23
N HIS A 205 3.35 -4.61 15.02
CA HIS A 205 2.96 -5.92 14.48
C HIS A 205 3.88 -7.07 14.91
N GLU A 206 4.84 -6.82 15.81
CA GLU A 206 5.76 -7.83 16.37
C GLU A 206 6.66 -8.55 15.35
N ILE A 207 6.96 -7.90 14.23
CA ILE A 207 7.84 -8.39 13.16
C ILE A 207 9.07 -7.49 12.95
N GLY A 208 9.30 -6.53 13.86
CA GLY A 208 10.38 -5.56 13.72
C GLY A 208 11.79 -6.17 13.69
N ASP A 209 11.99 -7.30 14.35
CA ASP A 209 13.29 -7.99 14.37
C ASP A 209 13.56 -8.82 13.09
N GLU A 210 12.51 -9.23 12.39
CA GLU A 210 12.57 -9.94 11.10
C GLU A 210 12.60 -8.99 9.91
N ALA A 211 12.18 -7.74 10.09
CA ALA A 211 12.12 -6.72 9.07
C ALA A 211 13.41 -5.91 8.98
N LYS A 212 13.97 -5.83 7.80
CA LYS A 212 15.11 -4.98 7.45
C LYS A 212 14.60 -3.81 6.64
N ILE A 213 14.38 -2.70 7.31
CA ILE A 213 13.90 -1.47 6.69
C ILE A 213 15.06 -0.49 6.63
N GLU A 214 15.35 0.03 5.43
CA GLU A 214 16.46 0.94 5.16
C GLU A 214 15.94 2.30 4.68
N TRP A 215 16.59 3.36 5.15
CA TRP A 215 16.30 4.71 4.70
C TRP A 215 17.17 5.06 3.50
N GLY A 216 16.56 5.54 2.43
CA GLY A 216 17.27 6.01 1.24
C GLY A 216 16.45 5.94 -0.05
N ASP A 217 16.92 6.64 -1.07
CA ASP A 217 16.34 6.64 -2.41
C ASP A 217 16.71 5.36 -3.15
N THR A 218 15.74 4.51 -3.40
CA THR A 218 15.94 3.19 -4.06
C THR A 218 16.55 3.29 -5.45
N ILE A 219 16.22 4.33 -6.19
CA ILE A 219 16.76 4.49 -7.54
C ILE A 219 18.19 4.99 -7.47
N LYS A 220 18.47 5.99 -6.63
CA LYS A 220 19.80 6.62 -6.54
C LYS A 220 20.77 5.80 -5.69
N GLU A 221 20.29 5.20 -4.63
CA GLU A 221 21.11 4.50 -3.64
C GLU A 221 20.41 3.24 -3.11
N PRO A 222 20.31 2.17 -3.93
CA PRO A 222 19.73 0.92 -3.45
C PRO A 222 20.55 0.33 -2.31
N LYS A 223 19.91 0.08 -1.16
CA LYS A 223 20.56 -0.39 0.07
C LYS A 223 20.74 -1.91 0.11
N PHE A 224 19.88 -2.64 -0.57
CA PHE A 224 19.95 -4.10 -0.57
C PHE A 224 20.81 -4.59 -1.74
N THR A 225 22.11 -4.67 -1.49
CA THR A 225 23.10 -5.17 -2.42
C THR A 225 23.86 -6.35 -1.83
N ASP A 226 24.40 -7.22 -2.70
CA ASP A 226 25.22 -8.36 -2.34
C ASP A 226 26.40 -8.46 -3.34
N LYS A 227 27.64 -8.37 -2.86
CA LYS A 227 28.86 -8.39 -3.68
C LYS A 227 28.87 -7.39 -4.84
N GLY A 228 28.23 -6.23 -4.65
CA GLY A 228 28.19 -5.15 -5.66
C GLY A 228 27.02 -5.22 -6.64
N GLU A 229 26.18 -6.25 -6.54
CA GLU A 229 24.96 -6.41 -7.34
C GLU A 229 23.69 -6.23 -6.49
N LEU A 230 22.54 -6.02 -7.12
CA LEU A 230 21.27 -6.00 -6.42
C LEU A 230 20.97 -7.37 -5.83
N ARG A 231 20.57 -7.36 -4.57
CA ARG A 231 20.06 -8.57 -3.91
C ARG A 231 18.78 -9.03 -4.58
N LYS A 232 18.64 -10.35 -4.73
CA LYS A 232 17.46 -10.98 -5.35
C LYS A 232 16.49 -11.52 -4.29
N PHE A 233 15.19 -11.34 -4.57
CA PHE A 233 14.11 -11.69 -3.65
C PHE A 233 13.13 -12.65 -4.31
N ASP A 234 12.47 -13.45 -3.48
CA ASP A 234 11.46 -14.42 -3.93
C ASP A 234 10.14 -13.72 -4.30
N VAL A 235 9.81 -12.69 -3.54
CA VAL A 235 8.61 -11.86 -3.70
C VAL A 235 9.02 -10.40 -3.69
N VAL A 236 8.65 -9.65 -4.73
CA VAL A 236 8.84 -8.21 -4.81
C VAL A 236 7.47 -7.57 -4.97
N VAL A 237 7.11 -6.69 -4.04
CA VAL A 237 5.81 -5.98 -4.08
C VAL A 237 6.04 -4.48 -3.95
N ALA A 238 5.20 -3.67 -4.58
CA ALA A 238 5.25 -2.23 -4.39
C ALA A 238 3.95 -1.53 -4.81
N ASN A 239 3.73 -0.40 -4.17
CA ASN A 239 2.91 0.69 -4.68
C ASN A 239 3.83 1.93 -4.80
N PRO A 240 4.59 2.08 -5.90
CA PRO A 240 5.53 3.18 -6.07
C PRO A 240 4.80 4.51 -6.30
N PRO A 241 5.47 5.67 -6.11
CA PRO A 241 4.89 6.97 -6.40
C PRO A 241 4.54 7.09 -7.89
N PHE A 242 3.29 7.50 -8.19
CA PHE A 242 2.80 7.58 -9.56
C PHE A 242 3.35 8.81 -10.29
N SER A 243 3.84 8.57 -11.51
CA SER A 243 4.32 9.61 -12.42
C SER A 243 5.35 10.55 -11.78
N LEU A 244 6.30 10.00 -11.03
CA LEU A 244 7.33 10.78 -10.35
C LEU A 244 8.20 11.52 -11.37
N ASP A 245 8.23 12.85 -11.26
CA ASP A 245 9.15 13.71 -12.01
C ASP A 245 10.55 13.71 -11.36
N LYS A 246 11.60 13.82 -12.18
CA LYS A 246 13.00 13.87 -11.72
C LYS A 246 13.38 12.69 -10.80
N TRP A 247 12.98 11.50 -11.22
CA TRP A 247 13.14 10.26 -10.46
C TRP A 247 14.62 9.82 -10.28
N GLY A 248 15.56 10.46 -10.99
CA GLY A 248 16.99 10.14 -10.97
C GLY A 248 17.50 9.63 -12.32
N GLU A 249 16.93 10.07 -13.42
CA GLU A 249 17.28 9.67 -14.79
C GLU A 249 18.76 9.91 -15.11
N GLU A 250 19.39 10.87 -14.44
CA GLU A 250 20.80 11.20 -14.62
C GLU A 250 21.76 10.05 -14.28
N ILE A 251 21.32 9.12 -13.42
CA ILE A 251 22.15 7.95 -13.05
C ILE A 251 21.91 6.74 -13.95
N ALA A 252 20.82 6.72 -14.71
CA ALA A 252 20.41 5.55 -15.48
C ALA A 252 21.41 5.16 -16.57
N LEU A 253 22.07 6.14 -17.18
CA LEU A 253 23.09 5.90 -18.23
C LEU A 253 24.35 5.21 -17.70
N ASN A 254 24.64 5.36 -16.41
CA ASN A 254 25.81 4.77 -15.75
C ASN A 254 25.38 3.86 -14.59
N ASP A 255 24.22 3.24 -14.69
CA ASP A 255 23.71 2.37 -13.65
C ASP A 255 24.52 1.08 -13.52
N LYS A 256 25.29 0.98 -12.44
CA LYS A 256 26.18 -0.17 -12.16
C LYS A 256 25.44 -1.51 -11.96
N TYR A 257 24.10 -1.47 -11.86
CA TYR A 257 23.28 -2.65 -11.63
C TYR A 257 22.54 -3.12 -12.90
N ASN A 258 22.78 -2.49 -14.04
CA ASN A 258 22.14 -2.78 -15.33
C ASN A 258 20.58 -2.77 -15.29
N ARG A 259 20.01 -1.99 -14.40
CA ARG A 259 18.53 -1.94 -14.25
C ARG A 259 17.81 -1.42 -15.49
N PHE A 260 18.50 -0.57 -16.25
CA PHE A 260 17.94 0.16 -17.39
C PHE A 260 18.36 -0.42 -18.74
N GLU A 261 18.73 -1.71 -18.80
CA GLU A 261 19.10 -2.38 -20.06
C GLU A 261 17.96 -2.39 -21.09
N PHE A 262 16.70 -2.41 -20.64
CA PHE A 262 15.53 -2.32 -21.52
C PHE A 262 15.20 -0.89 -21.96
N GLY A 263 15.94 0.11 -21.49
CA GLY A 263 15.76 1.53 -21.83
C GLY A 263 15.60 2.41 -20.59
N VAL A 264 15.81 3.70 -20.79
CA VAL A 264 15.67 4.71 -19.72
C VAL A 264 14.29 5.36 -19.79
N PRO A 265 13.47 5.29 -18.74
CA PRO A 265 12.18 5.95 -18.70
C PRO A 265 12.28 7.47 -18.83
N PRO A 266 11.25 8.15 -19.36
CA PRO A 266 11.25 9.60 -19.48
C PRO A 266 11.45 10.29 -18.11
N LYS A 267 12.16 11.42 -18.11
CA LYS A 267 12.43 12.23 -16.89
C LYS A 267 11.19 12.55 -16.08
N SER A 268 10.09 12.86 -16.74
CA SER A 268 8.81 13.24 -16.13
C SER A 268 7.94 12.06 -15.69
N LYS A 269 8.38 10.81 -15.88
CA LYS A 269 7.59 9.59 -15.66
C LYS A 269 8.49 8.46 -15.15
N GLY A 270 8.68 8.41 -13.82
CA GLY A 270 9.50 7.41 -13.16
C GLY A 270 8.84 6.05 -12.96
N ASP A 271 7.58 5.87 -13.38
CA ASP A 271 6.82 4.63 -13.13
C ASP A 271 7.61 3.38 -13.52
N LEU A 272 8.11 3.32 -14.76
CA LEU A 272 8.89 2.19 -15.25
C LEU A 272 10.29 2.06 -14.65
N ALA A 273 10.86 3.12 -14.05
CA ALA A 273 12.14 3.01 -13.36
C ALA A 273 12.04 2.11 -12.13
N PHE A 274 10.94 2.24 -11.37
CA PHE A 274 10.66 1.36 -10.24
C PHE A 274 10.37 -0.07 -10.72
N LEU A 275 9.61 -0.24 -11.80
CA LEU A 275 9.34 -1.56 -12.37
C LEU A 275 10.64 -2.28 -12.79
N LEU A 276 11.54 -1.57 -13.48
CA LEU A 276 12.84 -2.11 -13.90
C LEU A 276 13.73 -2.46 -12.70
N HIS A 277 13.71 -1.65 -11.64
CA HIS A 277 14.40 -1.98 -10.40
C HIS A 277 13.83 -3.27 -9.76
N MET A 278 12.49 -3.43 -9.75
CA MET A 278 11.83 -4.62 -9.20
C MET A 278 12.15 -5.87 -10.02
N ILE A 279 12.13 -5.78 -11.35
CA ILE A 279 12.54 -6.88 -12.25
C ILE A 279 13.96 -7.31 -11.91
N ASN A 280 14.88 -6.34 -11.80
CA ASN A 280 16.28 -6.61 -11.46
C ASN A 280 16.49 -7.06 -10.00
N SER A 281 15.51 -6.94 -9.15
CA SER A 281 15.54 -7.45 -7.77
C SER A 281 14.82 -8.78 -7.60
N MET A 282 14.20 -9.31 -8.66
CA MET A 282 13.47 -10.58 -8.63
C MET A 282 14.40 -11.76 -8.89
N LYS A 283 14.25 -12.85 -8.12
CA LYS A 283 14.92 -14.14 -8.35
C LYS A 283 14.41 -14.82 -9.63
N GLU A 284 15.15 -15.80 -10.11
CA GLU A 284 14.81 -16.61 -11.28
C GLU A 284 13.39 -17.22 -11.19
N ASN A 285 13.00 -17.74 -10.03
CA ASN A 285 11.63 -18.23 -9.78
C ASN A 285 10.81 -17.25 -8.92
N GLY A 286 11.14 -15.97 -8.99
CA GLY A 286 10.48 -14.91 -8.24
C GLY A 286 9.12 -14.52 -8.81
N ILE A 287 8.38 -13.77 -8.00
CA ILE A 287 7.15 -13.09 -8.42
C ILE A 287 7.23 -11.62 -8.02
N THR A 288 6.78 -10.76 -8.93
CA THR A 288 6.60 -9.35 -8.65
C THR A 288 5.13 -8.99 -8.80
N ALA A 289 4.59 -8.20 -7.87
CA ALA A 289 3.26 -7.63 -7.97
C ALA A 289 3.34 -6.12 -7.68
N VAL A 290 3.00 -5.29 -8.65
CA VAL A 290 3.17 -3.84 -8.55
C VAL A 290 1.92 -3.09 -8.99
N VAL A 291 1.56 -2.07 -8.23
CA VAL A 291 0.50 -1.13 -8.60
C VAL A 291 1.08 -0.07 -9.52
N MET A 292 0.43 0.17 -10.64
CA MET A 292 0.85 1.15 -11.63
C MET A 292 -0.34 1.96 -12.16
N PRO A 293 -0.15 3.23 -12.59
CA PRO A 293 -1.18 3.96 -13.30
C PRO A 293 -1.41 3.31 -14.69
N HIS A 294 -2.65 3.27 -15.17
CA HIS A 294 -3.01 2.68 -16.46
C HIS A 294 -2.16 3.18 -17.62
N GLY A 295 -1.66 4.41 -17.55
CA GLY A 295 -0.84 5.00 -18.59
C GLY A 295 0.37 4.17 -19.00
N VAL A 296 1.00 3.41 -18.09
CA VAL A 296 2.16 2.58 -18.40
C VAL A 296 1.83 1.46 -19.41
N LEU A 297 0.54 1.09 -19.52
CA LEU A 297 0.08 0.04 -20.41
C LEU A 297 0.06 0.46 -21.89
N PHE A 298 -0.04 1.77 -22.17
CA PHE A 298 -0.27 2.23 -23.55
C PHE A 298 0.50 3.49 -23.95
N ARG A 299 1.19 4.19 -23.02
CA ARG A 299 2.02 5.32 -23.45
C ARG A 299 3.11 4.85 -24.41
N GLU A 300 3.36 5.66 -25.42
CA GLU A 300 4.30 5.39 -26.52
C GLU A 300 5.72 5.92 -26.22
N ALA A 301 6.53 6.03 -27.26
CA ALA A 301 7.94 6.46 -27.22
C ALA A 301 8.79 5.61 -26.27
N GLY A 302 9.57 6.20 -25.39
CA GLY A 302 10.49 5.47 -24.50
C GLY A 302 9.80 4.45 -23.59
N GLU A 303 8.59 4.73 -23.09
CA GLU A 303 7.84 3.76 -22.28
C GLU A 303 7.32 2.60 -23.14
N GLY A 304 6.93 2.86 -24.40
CA GLY A 304 6.53 1.84 -25.37
C GLY A 304 7.67 0.85 -25.64
N PHE A 305 8.87 1.35 -25.90
CA PHE A 305 10.06 0.52 -26.14
C PHE A 305 10.40 -0.36 -24.93
N ILE A 306 10.39 0.21 -23.72
CA ILE A 306 10.66 -0.54 -22.49
C ILE A 306 9.61 -1.64 -22.29
N ARG A 307 8.33 -1.32 -22.51
CA ARG A 307 7.22 -2.27 -22.38
C ARG A 307 7.37 -3.43 -23.37
N GLU A 308 7.70 -3.15 -24.63
CA GLU A 308 8.02 -4.15 -25.65
C GLU A 308 9.12 -5.11 -25.16
N LYS A 309 10.24 -4.57 -24.65
CA LYS A 309 11.33 -5.41 -24.12
C LYS A 309 10.92 -6.27 -22.93
N ILE A 310 10.10 -5.77 -22.01
CA ILE A 310 9.57 -6.55 -20.90
C ILE A 310 8.69 -7.71 -21.40
N ILE A 311 7.88 -7.48 -22.44
CA ILE A 311 6.99 -8.49 -23.05
C ILE A 311 7.81 -9.53 -23.82
N GLU A 312 8.77 -9.11 -24.66
CA GLU A 312 9.67 -10.01 -25.42
C GLU A 312 10.45 -10.95 -24.50
N ASN A 313 10.88 -10.46 -23.33
CA ASN A 313 11.51 -11.26 -22.30
C ASN A 313 10.55 -12.12 -21.48
N ASN A 314 9.28 -12.18 -21.87
CA ASN A 314 8.24 -13.01 -21.26
C ASN A 314 8.08 -12.82 -19.74
N LEU A 315 8.19 -11.58 -19.27
CA LEU A 315 8.14 -11.28 -17.82
C LEU A 315 6.73 -11.02 -17.30
N ILE A 316 5.83 -10.42 -18.12
CA ILE A 316 4.47 -10.08 -17.68
C ILE A 316 3.59 -11.33 -17.70
N ASP A 317 3.06 -11.71 -16.54
CA ASP A 317 2.15 -12.85 -16.38
C ASP A 317 0.69 -12.44 -16.46
N THR A 318 0.30 -11.41 -15.72
CA THR A 318 -1.10 -11.00 -15.62
C THR A 318 -1.19 -9.48 -15.43
N ILE A 319 -2.20 -8.88 -16.03
CA ILE A 319 -2.59 -7.48 -15.83
C ILE A 319 -4.02 -7.47 -15.28
N ILE A 320 -4.21 -6.79 -14.14
CA ILE A 320 -5.51 -6.67 -13.48
C ILE A 320 -5.88 -5.18 -13.44
N GLY A 321 -6.94 -4.79 -14.14
CA GLY A 321 -7.52 -3.46 -14.02
C GLY A 321 -8.18 -3.30 -12.66
N LEU A 322 -7.91 -2.19 -11.99
CA LEU A 322 -8.51 -1.85 -10.70
C LEU A 322 -9.50 -0.69 -10.87
N PRO A 323 -10.52 -0.59 -10.00
CA PRO A 323 -11.43 0.54 -10.01
C PRO A 323 -10.69 1.88 -9.88
N SER A 324 -11.21 2.90 -10.54
CA SER A 324 -10.78 4.28 -10.31
C SER A 324 -11.08 4.70 -8.86
N ASN A 325 -10.42 5.75 -8.37
CA ASN A 325 -10.69 6.34 -7.06
C ASN A 325 -10.56 5.37 -5.86
N LEU A 326 -9.67 4.34 -5.96
CA LEU A 326 -9.29 3.48 -4.84
C LEU A 326 -8.23 4.12 -3.95
N PHE A 327 -7.28 4.85 -4.55
CA PHE A 327 -6.13 5.39 -3.84
C PHE A 327 -6.40 6.79 -3.29
N TYR A 328 -5.84 7.07 -2.12
CA TYR A 328 -5.99 8.38 -1.49
C TYR A 328 -5.40 9.49 -2.36
N GLY A 329 -6.13 10.59 -2.49
CA GLY A 329 -5.67 11.79 -3.19
C GLY A 329 -5.57 11.70 -4.71
N THR A 330 -6.00 10.60 -5.32
CA THR A 330 -6.05 10.45 -6.78
C THR A 330 -7.27 9.69 -7.26
N SER A 331 -7.86 10.13 -8.36
CA SER A 331 -8.94 9.43 -9.06
C SER A 331 -8.43 8.62 -10.26
N ILE A 332 -7.11 8.59 -10.48
CA ILE A 332 -6.50 7.94 -11.65
C ILE A 332 -6.78 6.44 -11.60
N PRO A 333 -7.27 5.82 -12.70
CA PRO A 333 -7.39 4.38 -12.78
C PRO A 333 -6.00 3.74 -12.72
N THR A 334 -5.91 2.67 -11.96
CA THR A 334 -4.67 1.91 -11.75
C THR A 334 -4.83 0.47 -12.19
N CYS A 335 -3.71 -0.20 -12.39
CA CYS A 335 -3.67 -1.63 -12.64
C CYS A 335 -2.64 -2.29 -11.72
N LEU A 336 -2.82 -3.58 -11.51
CA LEU A 336 -1.84 -4.43 -10.88
C LEU A 336 -1.14 -5.23 -11.97
N ILE A 337 0.19 -5.11 -12.07
CA ILE A 337 1.00 -5.87 -13.01
C ILE A 337 1.72 -6.98 -12.22
N ILE A 338 1.49 -8.22 -12.64
CA ILE A 338 2.14 -9.39 -12.08
C ILE A 338 3.22 -9.87 -13.04
N LEU A 339 4.45 -9.94 -12.54
CA LEU A 339 5.58 -10.45 -13.31
C LEU A 339 6.11 -11.74 -12.69
N LYS A 340 6.58 -12.64 -13.53
CA LYS A 340 7.23 -13.89 -13.14
C LYS A 340 8.40 -14.16 -14.09
N ASN A 341 9.52 -14.62 -13.53
CA ASN A 341 10.58 -15.20 -14.34
C ASN A 341 10.26 -16.67 -14.71
N ASN A 342 10.97 -17.20 -15.71
CA ASN A 342 10.88 -18.61 -16.14
C ASN A 342 9.46 -19.08 -16.50
N ARG A 343 8.66 -18.21 -17.09
CA ARG A 343 7.34 -18.57 -17.58
C ARG A 343 7.46 -19.52 -18.80
N LYS A 344 6.65 -20.55 -18.80
CA LYS A 344 6.58 -21.52 -19.92
C LYS A 344 5.70 -20.97 -21.05
N ASN A 345 4.61 -20.30 -20.71
CA ASN A 345 3.67 -19.72 -21.66
C ASN A 345 4.05 -18.28 -21.95
N LYS A 346 3.78 -17.80 -23.17
CA LYS A 346 4.02 -16.41 -23.60
C LYS A 346 2.76 -15.53 -23.58
N ASP A 347 1.60 -16.13 -23.25
CA ASP A 347 0.35 -15.39 -23.10
C ASP A 347 0.40 -14.42 -21.92
N ILE A 348 -0.31 -13.31 -22.02
CA ILE A 348 -0.59 -12.43 -20.90
C ILE A 348 -2.06 -12.57 -20.53
N PHE A 349 -2.34 -12.77 -19.25
CA PHE A 349 -3.71 -12.88 -18.76
C PHE A 349 -4.23 -11.51 -18.33
N PHE A 350 -5.33 -11.07 -18.94
CA PHE A 350 -5.97 -9.81 -18.60
C PHE A 350 -7.21 -10.06 -17.75
N ILE A 351 -7.41 -9.24 -16.73
CA ILE A 351 -8.61 -9.23 -15.87
C ILE A 351 -9.08 -7.79 -15.75
N ASP A 352 -10.31 -7.53 -16.13
CA ASP A 352 -10.95 -6.23 -15.89
C ASP A 352 -11.73 -6.24 -14.59
N GLY A 353 -11.08 -5.80 -13.52
CA GLY A 353 -11.69 -5.60 -12.20
C GLY A 353 -12.21 -4.17 -11.97
N SER A 354 -12.25 -3.32 -13.00
CA SER A 354 -12.57 -1.90 -12.87
C SER A 354 -13.99 -1.62 -12.36
N PHE A 355 -14.90 -2.59 -12.48
CA PHE A 355 -16.27 -2.52 -11.99
C PHE A 355 -16.51 -3.26 -10.66
N GLU A 356 -15.48 -3.91 -10.11
CA GLU A 356 -15.56 -4.68 -8.87
C GLU A 356 -15.35 -3.76 -7.67
N TYR A 357 -16.36 -3.01 -7.23
CA TYR A 357 -16.26 -2.12 -6.08
C TYR A 357 -17.62 -1.71 -5.52
N TYR A 358 -17.59 -1.12 -4.32
CA TYR A 358 -18.68 -0.30 -3.81
C TYR A 358 -18.18 1.12 -3.50
N LYS A 359 -19.08 2.08 -3.54
CA LYS A 359 -18.79 3.46 -3.14
C LYS A 359 -18.84 3.61 -1.64
N ASP A 360 -17.75 4.08 -1.04
CA ASP A 360 -17.70 4.49 0.36
C ASP A 360 -17.34 5.97 0.44
N LYS A 361 -18.36 6.82 0.72
CA LYS A 361 -18.23 8.28 0.80
C LYS A 361 -17.52 8.87 -0.44
N ARG A 362 -16.20 9.15 -0.32
CA ARG A 362 -15.39 9.79 -1.35
C ARG A 362 -14.48 8.83 -2.13
N GLN A 363 -14.47 7.55 -1.76
CA GLN A 363 -13.59 6.54 -2.38
C GLN A 363 -14.39 5.31 -2.80
N ASN A 364 -13.85 4.61 -3.79
CA ASN A 364 -14.26 3.25 -4.11
C ASN A 364 -13.46 2.28 -3.25
N LYS A 365 -14.06 1.16 -2.88
CA LYS A 365 -13.40 0.09 -2.11
C LYS A 365 -13.75 -1.28 -2.68
N LEU A 366 -12.81 -2.21 -2.60
CA LEU A 366 -13.05 -3.61 -2.94
C LEU A 366 -13.64 -4.33 -1.71
N ARG A 367 -14.70 -5.09 -1.94
CA ARG A 367 -15.24 -6.03 -0.94
C ARG A 367 -14.47 -7.35 -0.97
N GLU A 368 -14.66 -8.19 0.03
CA GLU A 368 -14.05 -9.52 0.03
C GLU A 368 -14.53 -10.38 -1.17
N GLU A 369 -15.77 -10.22 -1.60
CA GLU A 369 -16.31 -10.88 -2.79
C GLU A 369 -15.64 -10.43 -4.07
N ASP A 370 -15.33 -9.12 -4.22
CA ASP A 370 -14.60 -8.56 -5.36
C ASP A 370 -13.17 -9.12 -5.43
N ILE A 371 -12.48 -9.11 -4.30
CA ILE A 371 -11.14 -9.70 -4.17
C ILE A 371 -11.19 -11.20 -4.53
N SER A 372 -12.16 -11.94 -4.02
CA SER A 372 -12.31 -13.38 -4.27
C SER A 372 -12.60 -13.68 -5.74
N LYS A 373 -13.39 -12.85 -6.42
CA LYS A 373 -13.68 -12.95 -7.85
C LYS A 373 -12.43 -12.76 -8.69
N ILE A 374 -11.67 -11.68 -8.44
CA ILE A 374 -10.39 -11.39 -9.12
C ILE A 374 -9.40 -12.54 -8.89
N LEU A 375 -9.22 -12.99 -7.65
CA LEU A 375 -8.32 -14.11 -7.32
C LEU A 375 -8.72 -15.42 -7.98
N THR A 376 -10.01 -15.69 -8.08
CA THR A 376 -10.51 -16.88 -8.73
C THR A 376 -10.19 -16.86 -10.23
N ALA A 377 -10.38 -15.73 -10.89
CA ALA A 377 -10.01 -15.54 -12.29
C ALA A 377 -8.49 -15.68 -12.48
N TYR A 378 -7.68 -15.03 -11.64
CA TYR A 378 -6.22 -15.10 -11.66
C TYR A 378 -5.71 -16.56 -11.52
N ARG A 379 -6.25 -17.32 -10.56
CA ARG A 379 -5.83 -18.72 -10.30
C ARG A 379 -6.28 -19.69 -11.37
N LYS A 380 -7.52 -19.53 -11.87
CA LYS A 380 -8.07 -20.44 -12.88
C LYS A 380 -7.56 -20.18 -14.28
N ARG A 381 -7.19 -18.95 -14.62
CA ARG A 381 -6.74 -18.50 -15.95
C ARG A 381 -7.66 -19.01 -17.08
N LYS A 382 -8.97 -18.97 -16.88
CA LYS A 382 -9.98 -19.33 -17.89
C LYS A 382 -10.65 -18.07 -18.37
N ASP A 383 -10.84 -18.00 -19.68
CA ASP A 383 -11.53 -16.89 -20.31
C ASP A 383 -12.98 -16.78 -19.80
N ILE A 384 -13.38 -15.58 -19.42
CA ILE A 384 -14.75 -15.23 -19.05
C ILE A 384 -15.11 -14.00 -19.87
N LEU A 385 -16.17 -14.11 -20.68
CA LEU A 385 -16.63 -13.05 -21.54
C LEU A 385 -16.83 -11.75 -20.75
N LYS A 386 -16.33 -10.62 -21.29
CA LYS A 386 -16.39 -9.27 -20.69
C LYS A 386 -15.67 -9.12 -19.35
N TYR A 387 -14.85 -10.09 -18.92
CA TYR A 387 -14.21 -10.02 -17.62
C TYR A 387 -12.72 -10.39 -17.62
N CYS A 388 -12.33 -11.50 -18.22
CA CYS A 388 -10.93 -11.87 -18.28
C CYS A 388 -10.61 -12.76 -19.49
N ARG A 389 -9.37 -12.64 -20.00
CA ARG A 389 -8.93 -13.34 -21.19
C ARG A 389 -7.42 -13.60 -21.17
N ALA A 390 -7.00 -14.77 -21.66
CA ALA A 390 -5.61 -15.05 -22.03
C ALA A 390 -5.36 -14.55 -23.45
N VAL A 391 -4.38 -13.67 -23.62
CA VAL A 391 -4.04 -13.05 -24.92
C VAL A 391 -2.66 -13.55 -25.35
N SER A 392 -2.56 -14.05 -26.57
CA SER A 392 -1.31 -14.59 -27.11
C SER A 392 -0.27 -13.48 -27.35
N PHE A 393 1.00 -13.87 -27.37
CA PHE A 393 2.10 -12.95 -27.70
C PHE A 393 1.91 -12.32 -29.08
N GLU A 394 1.46 -13.11 -30.06
CA GLU A 394 1.24 -12.68 -31.45
C GLU A 394 0.19 -11.57 -31.50
N GLU A 395 -0.94 -11.75 -30.84
CA GLU A 395 -2.00 -10.74 -30.77
C GLU A 395 -1.52 -9.45 -30.09
N ILE A 396 -0.68 -9.56 -29.05
CA ILE A 396 -0.10 -8.39 -28.39
C ILE A 396 0.89 -7.66 -29.30
N ALA A 397 1.71 -8.39 -30.05
CA ALA A 397 2.64 -7.83 -31.03
C ALA A 397 1.90 -7.13 -32.20
N GLU A 398 0.82 -7.71 -32.70
CA GLU A 398 -0.07 -7.10 -33.71
C GLU A 398 -0.74 -5.81 -33.22
N ASN A 399 -0.87 -5.64 -31.92
CA ASN A 399 -1.35 -4.42 -31.25
C ASN A 399 -0.21 -3.49 -30.79
N ASP A 400 0.97 -3.52 -31.40
CA ASP A 400 2.13 -2.67 -31.10
C ASP A 400 2.55 -2.74 -29.61
N TYR A 401 2.48 -3.93 -29.01
CA TYR A 401 2.75 -4.16 -27.58
C TYR A 401 1.96 -3.24 -26.63
N ASN A 402 0.81 -2.77 -27.09
CA ASN A 402 -0.11 -1.98 -26.28
C ASN A 402 -0.89 -2.92 -25.36
N LEU A 403 -0.83 -2.69 -24.06
CA LEU A 403 -1.44 -3.53 -23.02
C LEU A 403 -2.73 -2.92 -22.44
N ASN A 404 -3.34 -1.94 -23.14
CA ASN A 404 -4.58 -1.36 -22.64
C ASN A 404 -5.69 -2.42 -22.59
N ILE A 405 -6.24 -2.66 -21.41
CA ILE A 405 -7.17 -3.75 -21.09
C ILE A 405 -8.38 -3.76 -22.03
N VAL A 406 -8.93 -2.59 -22.36
CA VAL A 406 -10.11 -2.45 -23.24
C VAL A 406 -9.87 -2.91 -24.68
N ARG A 407 -8.62 -3.12 -25.10
CA ARG A 407 -8.32 -3.71 -26.42
C ARG A 407 -8.56 -5.22 -26.44
N TYR A 408 -8.48 -5.86 -25.30
CA TYR A 408 -8.52 -7.33 -25.16
C TYR A 408 -9.79 -7.82 -24.46
N ILE A 409 -10.42 -6.97 -23.67
CA ILE A 409 -11.68 -7.26 -22.96
C ILE A 409 -12.69 -6.19 -23.37
N ASP A 410 -13.63 -6.58 -24.23
CA ASP A 410 -14.72 -5.72 -24.64
C ASP A 410 -15.85 -5.79 -23.59
N THR A 411 -15.93 -4.78 -22.75
CA THR A 411 -16.99 -4.62 -21.75
C THR A 411 -18.22 -3.89 -22.28
N PHE A 412 -18.22 -3.53 -23.59
CA PHE A 412 -19.32 -2.81 -24.18
C PHE A 412 -20.61 -3.66 -24.12
N GLU A 413 -21.57 -3.19 -23.39
CA GLU A 413 -22.93 -3.67 -23.48
C GLU A 413 -23.54 -2.99 -24.71
N GLY A 414 -23.79 -3.79 -25.78
CA GLY A 414 -24.41 -3.28 -26.97
C GLY A 414 -25.63 -2.42 -26.61
N TYR A 415 -25.86 -1.35 -27.31
CA TYR A 415 -27.05 -0.54 -27.09
C TYR A 415 -28.26 -1.49 -27.07
N GLU A 416 -29.03 -1.48 -25.97
CA GLU A 416 -30.37 -2.04 -26.05
C GLU A 416 -31.04 -1.47 -27.27
N ASN A 417 -31.63 -2.33 -28.10
CA ASN A 417 -32.39 -1.89 -29.26
C ASN A 417 -33.56 -1.06 -28.75
N VAL A 418 -33.33 0.22 -28.54
CA VAL A 418 -34.37 1.16 -28.12
C VAL A 418 -35.31 1.30 -29.32
N ASP A 419 -36.49 0.72 -29.18
CA ASP A 419 -37.54 0.99 -30.15
C ASP A 419 -37.95 2.47 -30.05
N LEU A 420 -37.42 3.25 -30.99
CA LEU A 420 -37.65 4.69 -31.06
C LEU A 420 -39.18 5.07 -31.10
N ARG A 421 -40.02 4.14 -31.46
CA ARG A 421 -41.49 4.36 -31.46
C ARG A 421 -42.01 4.30 -30.00
N ILE A 422 -41.60 3.27 -29.27
CA ILE A 422 -41.96 3.09 -27.86
C ILE A 422 -41.42 4.26 -27.02
N SER A 423 -40.14 4.60 -27.20
CA SER A 423 -39.53 5.71 -26.48
C SER A 423 -40.16 7.07 -26.78
N LYS A 424 -40.61 7.29 -28.06
CA LYS A 424 -41.39 8.48 -28.43
C LYS A 424 -42.79 8.53 -27.78
N GLU A 425 -43.44 7.39 -27.63
CA GLU A 425 -44.74 7.32 -26.98
C GLU A 425 -44.62 7.55 -25.48
N GLU A 426 -43.58 6.98 -24.84
CA GLU A 426 -43.30 7.23 -23.42
C GLU A 426 -42.94 8.70 -23.16
N LEU A 427 -42.11 9.29 -24.02
CA LEU A 427 -41.75 10.71 -23.92
C LEU A 427 -43.02 11.60 -24.00
N LYS A 428 -43.94 11.29 -24.92
CA LYS A 428 -45.21 12.03 -25.01
C LYS A 428 -46.05 11.88 -23.72
N LYS A 429 -46.14 10.67 -23.18
CA LYS A 429 -46.86 10.44 -21.93
C LYS A 429 -46.27 11.25 -20.77
N LEU A 430 -44.95 11.21 -20.61
CA LEU A 430 -44.23 11.96 -19.59
C LEU A 430 -44.37 13.48 -19.76
N GLN A 431 -44.39 13.97 -20.97
CA GLN A 431 -44.63 15.40 -21.26
C GLN A 431 -46.04 15.83 -20.86
N ILE A 432 -47.08 15.01 -21.11
CA ILE A 432 -48.48 15.28 -20.70
C ILE A 432 -48.57 15.27 -19.17
N GLU A 433 -47.95 14.30 -18.52
CA GLU A 433 -47.95 14.20 -17.05
C GLU A 433 -47.20 15.38 -16.40
N ARG A 434 -46.09 15.82 -16.99
CA ARG A 434 -45.36 17.02 -16.56
C ARG A 434 -46.25 18.26 -16.59
N VAL A 435 -46.92 18.51 -17.71
CA VAL A 435 -47.82 19.68 -17.86
C VAL A 435 -48.97 19.65 -16.82
N LYS A 436 -49.49 18.44 -16.55
CA LYS A 436 -50.53 18.27 -15.53
C LYS A 436 -50.02 18.60 -14.13
N LEU A 437 -48.84 18.08 -13.75
CA LEU A 437 -48.20 18.35 -12.47
C LEU A 437 -47.80 19.83 -12.31
N GLU A 438 -47.30 20.46 -13.38
CA GLU A 438 -47.00 21.89 -13.38
C GLU A 438 -48.26 22.72 -13.12
N SER A 439 -49.40 22.40 -13.76
CA SER A 439 -50.70 23.05 -13.51
C SER A 439 -51.24 22.82 -12.10
N GLU A 440 -51.09 21.59 -11.57
CA GLU A 440 -51.48 21.29 -10.18
C GLU A 440 -50.59 22.04 -9.17
N ALA A 441 -49.31 22.19 -9.46
CA ALA A 441 -48.36 22.96 -8.63
C ALA A 441 -48.73 24.47 -8.63
N GLU A 442 -49.03 25.07 -9.81
CA GLU A 442 -49.48 26.46 -9.90
C GLU A 442 -50.77 26.70 -9.06
N ILE A 443 -51.73 25.80 -9.12
CA ILE A 443 -52.96 25.91 -8.31
C ILE A 443 -52.67 25.86 -6.79
N ILE A 444 -51.65 25.11 -6.40
CA ILE A 444 -51.22 25.03 -4.99
C ILE A 444 -50.45 26.30 -4.60
N PHE A 445 -49.57 26.79 -5.47
CA PHE A 445 -48.84 28.05 -5.23
C PHE A 445 -49.75 29.26 -5.10
N ASP A 446 -50.81 29.34 -5.96
CA ASP A 446 -51.81 30.41 -5.88
C ASP A 446 -52.61 30.38 -4.57
N LYS A 447 -52.73 29.23 -3.92
CA LYS A 447 -53.38 29.10 -2.60
C LYS A 447 -52.47 29.40 -1.42
N ILE A 448 -51.17 29.47 -1.62
CA ILE A 448 -50.17 29.76 -0.57
C ILE A 448 -49.83 31.27 -0.56
N VAL A 449 -50.04 31.96 -1.66
CA VAL A 449 -49.83 33.42 -1.78
C VAL A 449 -51.12 34.13 -1.48
N ILE A 450 -51.54 34.12 -0.21
CA ILE A 450 -52.51 35.07 0.37
C ILE A 450 -51.95 35.54 1.70
#